data_2a439bc755271eb4e35d339a4c17b679
#
_entry.id   2a439bc755271eb4e35d339a4c17b679
#
_cell.length_a   1.000
_cell.length_b   1.000
_cell.length_c   1.000
_cell.angle_alpha   90.00
_cell.angle_beta   90.00
_cell.angle_gamma   90.00
#
_symmetry.space_group_name_H-M   'P 1'
#
loop_
_entity.id
_entity.type
_entity.pdbx_description
1 polymer ?
#
loop_
_entity_poly.entity_id
_entity_poly.type
_entity_poly.pdbx_seq_one_letter_code
_entity_poly.pdbx_strand_id
1 'polypeptide(L)'
;VARDKTPPVGDTTPIAGPKGQEIAPGIEPTSGEKEISHDAPDKEEPRSILMNGIQEITNTLVEDFKLNDLILMILETMFRGFCFNCVMFCMMEPKRTRVQARFGLGRDVDKLIGNFGFRLEKSSDLFNIAVSQARDFLIDDSNAPTIKAQVPQWYRKTVNAPSFIIYPIFIDKICLGLFYADKENEGPPIPEDQLNFMKILRNQLIIAIKQSRL
;
A
#
# COMPACT_ATOMS: atom_id res chain seq x y z
N VAL A 1 -21.03 37.14 -30.96
CA VAL A 1 -21.68 37.10 -32.28
C VAL A 1 -21.60 35.68 -32.77
N ALA A 2 -22.75 35.10 -32.93
CA ALA A 2 -23.10 33.74 -33.28
C ALA A 2 -22.87 33.38 -34.77
N ARG A 3 -22.87 32.08 -35.04
CA ARG A 3 -23.56 31.27 -36.09
C ARG A 3 -22.67 30.13 -36.54
N ASP A 4 -22.92 28.90 -36.19
CA ASP A 4 -23.92 27.91 -36.65
C ASP A 4 -23.88 27.67 -38.21
N LYS A 5 -23.57 26.39 -38.59
CA LYS A 5 -24.16 25.63 -39.71
C LYS A 5 -23.55 24.22 -39.89
N THR A 6 -24.33 23.22 -39.66
CA THR A 6 -24.34 21.87 -40.25
C THR A 6 -25.30 21.87 -41.45
N PRO A 7 -25.53 20.70 -42.16
CA PRO A 7 -24.73 19.74 -42.91
C PRO A 7 -25.06 19.75 -44.44
N PRO A 8 -24.82 18.76 -45.32
CA PRO A 8 -25.79 17.66 -45.50
C PRO A 8 -25.24 16.26 -45.91
N VAL A 9 -26.14 15.33 -45.77
CA VAL A 9 -26.29 13.92 -46.12
C VAL A 9 -26.15 13.65 -47.62
N GLY A 10 -25.67 12.44 -47.99
CA GLY A 10 -25.69 11.89 -49.35
C GLY A 10 -25.62 10.36 -49.32
N ASP A 11 -26.77 9.80 -49.51
CA ASP A 11 -27.23 8.44 -49.73
C ASP A 11 -26.64 7.77 -50.96
N THR A 12 -26.43 6.45 -50.97
CA THR A 12 -26.96 5.48 -51.96
C THR A 12 -26.44 4.06 -51.79
N THR A 13 -27.36 3.16 -51.54
CA THR A 13 -27.36 1.70 -51.70
C THR A 13 -27.65 1.31 -53.16
N PRO A 14 -27.83 0.00 -53.51
CA PRO A 14 -27.06 -1.26 -53.45
C PRO A 14 -27.00 -1.94 -54.82
N ILE A 15 -26.29 -3.08 -54.99
CA ILE A 15 -26.61 -4.06 -56.07
C ILE A 15 -26.23 -5.51 -55.64
N ALA A 16 -27.14 -6.43 -55.97
CA ALA A 16 -27.27 -7.82 -55.59
C ALA A 16 -26.50 -8.85 -56.43
N GLY A 17 -26.20 -10.00 -55.84
CA GLY A 17 -26.07 -11.41 -56.12
C GLY A 17 -25.78 -11.93 -57.57
N PRO A 18 -25.57 -13.23 -57.81
CA PRO A 18 -26.30 -14.36 -57.28
C PRO A 18 -25.51 -15.70 -57.06
N LYS A 19 -26.12 -16.60 -56.23
CA LYS A 19 -26.35 -18.07 -56.30
C LYS A 19 -25.30 -19.06 -56.84
N GLY A 20 -25.15 -20.17 -56.09
CA GLY A 20 -24.84 -21.50 -56.60
C GLY A 20 -24.28 -22.46 -55.56
N GLN A 21 -25.15 -23.29 -54.97
CA GLN A 21 -25.20 -24.76 -54.79
C GLN A 21 -24.07 -25.43 -54.00
N GLU A 22 -24.42 -25.94 -52.84
CA GLU A 22 -24.76 -27.31 -52.41
C GLU A 22 -23.73 -28.38 -52.75
N ILE A 23 -23.18 -29.06 -51.71
CA ILE A 23 -23.22 -30.51 -51.44
C ILE A 23 -22.48 -30.80 -50.11
N ALA A 24 -23.18 -31.42 -49.17
CA ALA A 24 -22.66 -32.17 -48.02
C ALA A 24 -22.54 -33.65 -48.41
N PRO A 25 -22.12 -34.63 -47.58
CA PRO A 25 -21.62 -34.62 -46.20
C PRO A 25 -20.34 -35.48 -46.00
N GLY A 26 -19.80 -35.46 -44.82
CA GLY A 26 -18.96 -36.61 -44.43
C GLY A 26 -17.89 -36.36 -43.36
N ILE A 27 -18.20 -36.90 -42.18
CA ILE A 27 -17.27 -37.50 -41.19
C ILE A 27 -16.54 -36.57 -40.22
N GLU A 28 -17.00 -36.58 -38.97
CA GLU A 28 -16.22 -36.31 -37.78
C GLU A 28 -15.03 -37.25 -37.62
N PRO A 29 -13.95 -36.77 -36.97
CA PRO A 29 -13.63 -37.40 -35.71
C PRO A 29 -13.41 -36.41 -34.58
N THR A 30 -14.14 -36.66 -33.50
CA THR A 30 -13.84 -36.32 -32.12
C THR A 30 -12.33 -36.49 -31.79
N SER A 31 -11.70 -35.39 -31.38
CA SER A 31 -10.62 -35.46 -30.43
C SER A 31 -10.72 -34.17 -29.60
N GLY A 32 -11.31 -34.31 -28.43
CA GLY A 32 -11.28 -33.30 -27.39
C GLY A 32 -9.84 -33.16 -26.91
N GLU A 33 -9.12 -32.19 -27.41
CA GLU A 33 -8.00 -31.61 -26.69
C GLU A 33 -8.60 -30.60 -25.69
N LYS A 34 -8.76 -31.10 -24.46
CA LYS A 34 -8.83 -30.22 -23.30
C LYS A 34 -7.51 -29.46 -23.28
N GLU A 35 -7.53 -28.21 -23.70
CA GLU A 35 -6.52 -27.24 -23.27
C GLU A 35 -6.55 -27.23 -21.75
N ILE A 36 -5.58 -27.90 -21.15
CA ILE A 36 -5.20 -27.70 -19.76
C ILE A 36 -4.56 -26.32 -19.74
N SER A 37 -5.37 -25.31 -19.42
CA SER A 37 -4.86 -24.04 -19.02
C SER A 37 -3.96 -24.31 -17.81
N HIS A 38 -2.67 -24.21 -18.00
CA HIS A 38 -1.72 -24.05 -16.91
C HIS A 38 -2.09 -22.73 -16.23
N ASP A 39 -2.95 -22.81 -15.23
CA ASP A 39 -3.11 -21.77 -14.23
C ASP A 39 -1.73 -21.48 -13.65
N ALA A 40 -1.14 -20.37 -14.10
CA ALA A 40 -0.10 -19.71 -13.33
C ALA A 40 -0.70 -19.43 -11.95
N PRO A 41 0.04 -19.63 -10.84
CA PRO A 41 -0.50 -19.40 -9.50
C PRO A 41 -1.11 -18.01 -9.46
N ASP A 42 -2.41 -17.94 -9.18
CA ASP A 42 -3.17 -16.72 -9.04
C ASP A 42 -2.39 -15.78 -8.11
N LYS A 43 -1.87 -14.70 -8.66
CA LYS A 43 -1.28 -13.64 -7.82
C LYS A 43 -2.44 -13.06 -7.04
N GLU A 44 -2.51 -13.43 -5.77
CA GLU A 44 -3.50 -12.89 -4.83
C GLU A 44 -3.61 -11.38 -5.01
N GLU A 45 -4.80 -10.87 -5.27
CA GLU A 45 -4.98 -9.43 -5.46
C GLU A 45 -4.62 -8.67 -4.18
N PRO A 46 -3.94 -7.52 -4.28
CA PRO A 46 -3.54 -6.73 -3.12
C PRO A 46 -4.66 -6.49 -2.11
N ARG A 47 -5.88 -6.27 -2.57
CA ARG A 47 -7.04 -6.06 -1.72
C ARG A 47 -7.42 -7.32 -0.93
N SER A 48 -7.35 -8.49 -1.56
CA SER A 48 -7.60 -9.77 -0.89
C SER A 48 -6.58 -10.04 0.20
N ILE A 49 -5.30 -9.73 -0.05
CA ILE A 49 -4.23 -9.83 0.95
C ILE A 49 -4.54 -8.94 2.16
N LEU A 50 -4.97 -7.69 1.94
CA LEU A 50 -5.33 -6.77 3.03
C LEU A 50 -6.51 -7.29 3.85
N MET A 51 -7.55 -7.78 3.19
CA MET A 51 -8.74 -8.30 3.88
C MET A 51 -8.41 -9.56 4.69
N ASN A 52 -7.70 -10.52 4.08
CA ASN A 52 -7.30 -11.77 4.72
C ASN A 52 -6.37 -11.50 5.91
N GLY A 53 -5.37 -10.64 5.73
CA GLY A 53 -4.45 -10.27 6.79
C GLY A 53 -5.14 -9.57 7.97
N ILE A 54 -6.07 -8.65 7.71
CA ILE A 54 -6.86 -8.01 8.76
C ILE A 54 -7.70 -9.03 9.53
N GLN A 55 -8.31 -9.98 8.84
CA GLN A 55 -9.09 -11.03 9.47
C GLN A 55 -8.21 -11.94 10.35
N GLU A 56 -7.05 -12.34 9.85
CA GLU A 56 -6.10 -13.18 10.59
C GLU A 56 -5.59 -12.45 11.84
N ILE A 57 -5.20 -11.19 11.74
CA ILE A 57 -4.79 -10.36 12.86
C ILE A 57 -5.93 -10.24 13.89
N THR A 58 -7.18 -10.04 13.42
CA THR A 58 -8.35 -9.95 14.29
C THR A 58 -8.57 -11.25 15.07
N ASN A 59 -8.45 -12.40 14.40
CA ASN A 59 -8.57 -13.71 15.04
C ASN A 59 -7.45 -13.92 16.09
N THR A 60 -6.23 -13.58 15.73
CA THR A 60 -5.08 -13.65 16.65
C THR A 60 -5.28 -12.78 17.90
N LEU A 61 -5.91 -11.61 17.77
CA LEU A 61 -6.21 -10.73 18.92
C LEU A 61 -7.22 -11.32 19.92
N VAL A 62 -7.99 -12.33 19.54
CA VAL A 62 -8.96 -13.00 20.42
C VAL A 62 -8.29 -14.15 21.21
N GLU A 63 -7.15 -14.62 20.75
CA GLU A 63 -6.36 -15.69 21.36
C GLU A 63 -5.19 -15.14 22.18
N ASP A 64 -4.43 -16.03 22.81
CA ASP A 64 -3.15 -15.68 23.43
C ASP A 64 -2.12 -15.40 22.33
N PHE A 65 -1.55 -14.21 22.30
CA PHE A 65 -0.57 -13.82 21.29
C PHE A 65 0.68 -13.19 21.89
N LYS A 66 1.78 -13.25 21.13
CA LYS A 66 2.98 -12.45 21.42
C LYS A 66 2.92 -11.16 20.60
N LEU A 67 3.10 -10.03 21.27
CA LEU A 67 3.01 -8.72 20.64
C LEU A 67 3.96 -8.58 19.44
N ASN A 68 5.18 -9.13 19.53
CA ASN A 68 6.15 -9.07 18.44
C ASN A 68 5.68 -9.82 17.19
N ASP A 69 5.05 -10.99 17.37
CA ASP A 69 4.54 -11.80 16.25
C ASP A 69 3.40 -11.07 15.56
N LEU A 70 2.51 -10.46 16.33
CA LEU A 70 1.41 -9.66 15.80
C LEU A 70 1.90 -8.40 15.06
N ILE A 71 2.94 -7.73 15.56
CA ILE A 71 3.57 -6.61 14.85
C ILE A 71 4.08 -7.08 13.48
N LEU A 72 4.73 -8.24 13.41
CA LEU A 72 5.23 -8.79 12.15
C LEU A 72 4.10 -9.15 11.20
N MET A 73 3.00 -9.73 11.66
CA MET A 73 1.80 -10.00 10.85
C MET A 73 1.22 -8.71 10.26
N ILE A 74 1.15 -7.63 11.06
CA ILE A 74 0.69 -6.32 10.58
C ILE A 74 1.63 -5.78 9.50
N LEU A 75 2.95 -5.82 9.72
CA LEU A 75 3.93 -5.35 8.76
C LEU A 75 3.91 -6.18 7.47
N GLU A 76 3.72 -7.50 7.56
CA GLU A 76 3.60 -8.37 6.38
C GLU A 76 2.35 -8.04 5.57
N THR A 77 1.21 -7.85 6.25
CA THR A 77 -0.05 -7.44 5.60
C THR A 77 0.12 -6.10 4.89
N MET A 78 0.79 -5.12 5.52
CA MET A 78 1.12 -3.85 4.90
C MET A 78 2.05 -4.02 3.69
N PHE A 79 3.13 -4.76 3.85
CA PHE A 79 4.16 -4.95 2.84
C PHE A 79 3.58 -5.58 1.57
N ARG A 80 2.85 -6.69 1.72
CA ARG A 80 2.25 -7.41 0.60
C ARG A 80 1.04 -6.69 0.02
N GLY A 81 0.13 -6.23 0.88
CA GLY A 81 -1.16 -5.69 0.46
C GLY A 81 -1.09 -4.30 -0.17
N PHE A 82 -0.07 -3.50 0.17
CA PHE A 82 0.15 -2.19 -0.48
C PHE A 82 1.30 -2.21 -1.48
N CYS A 83 1.97 -3.35 -1.64
CA CYS A 83 3.15 -3.49 -2.51
C CYS A 83 4.24 -2.46 -2.17
N PHE A 84 4.53 -2.27 -0.89
CA PHE A 84 5.62 -1.40 -0.43
C PHE A 84 6.99 -2.06 -0.67
N ASN A 85 8.01 -1.26 -0.87
CA ASN A 85 9.39 -1.72 -0.97
C ASN A 85 10.01 -1.98 0.39
N CYS A 86 9.63 -1.17 1.37
CA CYS A 86 10.02 -1.32 2.75
C CYS A 86 8.87 -0.87 3.66
N VAL A 87 8.66 -1.59 4.76
CA VAL A 87 7.78 -1.20 5.85
C VAL A 87 8.51 -1.35 7.17
N MET A 88 8.32 -0.42 8.09
CA MET A 88 8.95 -0.46 9.41
C MET A 88 7.97 -0.01 10.51
N PHE A 89 8.08 -0.64 11.66
CA PHE A 89 7.54 -0.13 12.90
C PHE A 89 8.66 0.51 13.70
N CYS A 90 8.55 1.82 13.88
CA CYS A 90 9.49 2.63 14.63
C CYS A 90 8.91 2.92 16.02
N MET A 91 9.68 2.65 17.06
CA MET A 91 9.25 2.80 18.44
C MET A 91 9.83 4.06 19.07
N MET A 92 9.03 4.68 19.91
CA MET A 92 9.48 5.73 20.81
C MET A 92 10.35 5.14 21.90
N GLU A 93 11.55 5.69 22.11
CA GLU A 93 12.39 5.29 23.23
C GLU A 93 11.75 5.63 24.60
N PRO A 94 12.10 4.90 25.68
CA PRO A 94 11.54 5.15 27.01
C PRO A 94 11.73 6.59 27.50
N LYS A 95 12.86 7.22 27.18
CA LYS A 95 13.16 8.63 27.50
C LYS A 95 12.39 9.63 26.68
N ARG A 96 11.65 9.17 25.66
CA ARG A 96 10.82 9.97 24.74
C ARG A 96 11.58 11.10 24.03
N THR A 97 12.84 10.86 23.76
CA THR A 97 13.70 11.81 23.06
C THR A 97 13.99 11.40 21.63
N ARG A 98 13.67 10.14 21.27
CA ARG A 98 14.01 9.59 19.96
C ARG A 98 12.97 8.54 19.53
N VAL A 99 12.74 8.47 18.23
CA VAL A 99 12.03 7.39 17.55
C VAL A 99 13.06 6.60 16.74
N GLN A 100 13.00 5.26 16.81
CA GLN A 100 13.92 4.38 16.10
C GLN A 100 13.20 3.14 15.57
N ALA A 101 13.56 2.69 14.36
CA ALA A 101 13.06 1.45 13.79
C ALA A 101 13.43 0.24 14.66
N ARG A 102 12.47 -0.68 14.86
CA ARG A 102 12.63 -1.90 15.64
C ARG A 102 12.26 -3.15 14.88
N PHE A 103 11.25 -3.07 14.04
CA PHE A 103 10.77 -4.15 13.19
C PHE A 103 10.63 -3.63 11.79
N GLY A 104 10.81 -4.48 10.80
CA GLY A 104 10.61 -4.11 9.41
C GLY A 104 10.67 -5.30 8.48
N LEU A 105 10.17 -5.09 7.26
CA LEU A 105 10.20 -6.03 6.14
C LEU A 105 10.53 -5.27 4.87
N GLY A 106 11.18 -5.92 3.94
CA GLY A 106 11.48 -5.37 2.63
C GLY A 106 12.97 -5.16 2.37
N ARG A 107 13.26 -4.39 1.34
CA ARG A 107 14.62 -4.21 0.86
C ARG A 107 15.51 -3.49 1.86
N ASP A 108 16.72 -4.00 2.04
CA ASP A 108 17.75 -3.42 2.91
C ASP A 108 17.33 -3.16 4.37
N VAL A 109 16.21 -3.79 4.83
CA VAL A 109 15.61 -3.52 6.13
C VAL A 109 16.59 -3.76 7.29
N ASP A 110 17.44 -4.77 7.21
CA ASP A 110 18.44 -5.06 8.26
C ASP A 110 19.43 -3.90 8.45
N LYS A 111 19.82 -3.24 7.36
CA LYS A 111 20.68 -2.04 7.41
C LYS A 111 19.89 -0.82 7.90
N LEU A 112 18.61 -0.74 7.55
CA LEU A 112 17.75 0.38 7.92
C LEU A 112 17.39 0.38 9.39
N ILE A 113 17.03 -0.77 9.98
CA ILE A 113 16.62 -0.88 11.40
C ILE A 113 17.65 -0.23 12.33
N GLY A 114 18.96 -0.40 12.08
CA GLY A 114 20.01 0.21 12.88
C GLY A 114 20.18 1.73 12.69
N ASN A 115 19.84 2.24 11.51
CA ASN A 115 20.16 3.60 11.07
C ASN A 115 18.94 4.51 10.93
N PHE A 116 17.74 3.94 10.79
CA PHE A 116 16.50 4.71 10.65
C PHE A 116 15.99 5.16 12.01
N GLY A 117 16.13 6.44 12.29
CA GLY A 117 15.63 7.04 13.51
C GLY A 117 15.96 8.52 13.60
N PHE A 118 15.20 9.23 14.41
CA PHE A 118 15.35 10.68 14.58
C PHE A 118 15.09 11.10 16.02
N ARG A 119 15.71 12.22 16.40
CA ARG A 119 15.44 12.87 17.69
C ARG A 119 14.19 13.72 17.60
N LEU A 120 13.45 13.78 18.71
CA LEU A 120 12.31 14.69 18.83
C LEU A 120 12.84 16.10 19.12
N GLU A 121 12.62 16.98 18.17
CA GLU A 121 13.03 18.37 18.23
C GLU A 121 11.84 19.28 17.86
N LYS A 122 11.91 20.55 18.22
CA LYS A 122 10.99 21.57 17.73
C LYS A 122 11.35 21.92 16.28
N SER A 123 11.21 20.92 15.41
CA SER A 123 11.49 21.03 13.98
C SER A 123 10.20 21.06 13.18
N SER A 124 10.25 21.70 12.02
CA SER A 124 9.16 21.72 11.05
C SER A 124 9.24 20.60 10.00
N ASP A 125 10.12 19.59 10.23
CA ASP A 125 10.17 18.43 9.34
C ASP A 125 8.98 17.47 9.55
N LEU A 126 8.66 16.70 8.50
CA LEU A 126 7.49 15.83 8.45
C LEU A 126 7.43 14.81 9.59
N PHE A 127 8.58 14.25 10.00
CA PHE A 127 8.64 13.22 11.04
C PHE A 127 8.37 13.81 12.43
N ASN A 128 8.95 14.95 12.74
CA ASN A 128 8.69 15.66 13.99
C ASN A 128 7.26 16.18 14.05
N ILE A 129 6.71 16.70 12.94
CA ILE A 129 5.31 17.13 12.85
C ILE A 129 4.38 15.93 13.07
N ALA A 130 4.62 14.78 12.41
CA ALA A 130 3.80 13.58 12.58
C ALA A 130 3.67 13.19 14.05
N VAL A 131 4.79 13.14 14.77
CA VAL A 131 4.83 12.73 16.18
C VAL A 131 4.27 13.80 17.11
N SER A 132 4.55 15.08 16.88
CA SER A 132 4.12 16.16 17.80
C SER A 132 2.65 16.52 17.63
N GLN A 133 2.09 16.40 16.42
CA GLN A 133 0.73 16.82 16.08
C GLN A 133 -0.22 15.63 15.81
N ALA A 134 0.22 14.39 15.99
CA ALA A 134 -0.54 13.18 15.68
C ALA A 134 -1.06 13.17 14.22
N ARG A 135 -0.23 13.62 13.28
CA ARG A 135 -0.62 13.82 11.89
C ARG A 135 -0.11 12.70 11.00
N ASP A 136 -1.02 12.08 10.27
CA ASP A 136 -0.69 11.12 9.22
C ASP A 136 -0.16 11.86 7.98
N PHE A 137 0.90 11.33 7.36
CA PHE A 137 1.43 11.83 6.10
C PHE A 137 1.46 10.73 5.05
N LEU A 138 0.97 11.07 3.88
CA LEU A 138 1.17 10.35 2.63
C LEU A 138 1.91 11.30 1.70
N ILE A 139 3.12 10.93 1.32
CA ILE A 139 4.00 11.74 0.48
C ILE A 139 4.19 11.00 -0.84
N ASP A 140 3.56 11.50 -1.89
CA ASP A 140 3.64 10.91 -3.24
C ASP A 140 4.95 11.28 -3.94
N ASP A 141 5.48 12.49 -3.70
CA ASP A 141 6.77 12.94 -4.21
C ASP A 141 7.53 13.74 -3.15
N SER A 142 8.57 13.13 -2.60
CA SER A 142 9.45 13.75 -1.60
C SER A 142 10.30 14.90 -2.15
N ASN A 143 10.39 15.06 -3.47
CA ASN A 143 11.14 16.10 -4.15
C ASN A 143 10.24 17.27 -4.60
N ALA A 144 8.93 17.14 -4.46
CA ALA A 144 7.99 18.21 -4.77
C ALA A 144 8.40 19.52 -4.05
N PRO A 145 8.38 20.69 -4.72
CA PRO A 145 8.82 21.96 -4.16
C PRO A 145 8.16 22.31 -2.81
N THR A 146 6.91 21.91 -2.62
CA THR A 146 6.13 22.14 -1.40
C THR A 146 6.52 21.25 -0.23
N ILE A 147 7.13 20.10 -0.48
CA ILE A 147 7.47 19.06 0.51
C ILE A 147 8.98 18.98 0.75
N LYS A 148 9.79 19.23 -0.29
CA LYS A 148 11.25 19.05 -0.27
C LYS A 148 11.96 19.67 0.94
N ALA A 149 11.54 20.87 1.36
CA ALA A 149 12.13 21.58 2.49
C ALA A 149 11.77 20.93 3.85
N GLN A 150 10.68 20.14 3.92
CA GLN A 150 10.21 19.49 5.13
C GLN A 150 10.74 18.05 5.27
N VAL A 151 11.37 17.51 4.22
CA VAL A 151 12.02 16.19 4.28
C VAL A 151 13.41 16.35 4.90
N PRO A 152 13.67 15.76 6.08
CA PRO A 152 14.90 16.01 6.80
C PRO A 152 16.12 15.38 6.12
N GLN A 153 17.30 15.98 6.33
CA GLN A 153 18.53 15.54 5.69
C GLN A 153 18.97 14.13 6.10
N TRP A 154 18.69 13.72 7.35
CA TRP A 154 18.99 12.36 7.78
C TRP A 154 18.23 11.32 6.97
N TYR A 155 16.94 11.57 6.67
CA TYR A 155 16.11 10.69 5.83
C TYR A 155 16.68 10.57 4.41
N ARG A 156 17.06 11.70 3.81
CA ARG A 156 17.67 11.71 2.47
C ARG A 156 18.99 10.94 2.40
N LYS A 157 19.73 10.88 3.49
CA LYS A 157 20.99 10.12 3.56
C LYS A 157 20.79 8.63 3.83
N THR A 158 19.68 8.26 4.48
CA THR A 158 19.44 6.89 4.95
C THR A 158 18.60 6.08 3.97
N VAL A 159 17.49 6.65 3.48
CA VAL A 159 16.50 5.97 2.64
C VAL A 159 16.33 6.69 1.30
N ASN A 160 15.98 7.96 1.35
CA ASN A 160 15.71 8.82 0.19
C ASN A 160 14.67 8.26 -0.80
N ALA A 161 13.63 7.59 -0.30
CA ALA A 161 12.56 7.10 -1.16
C ALA A 161 11.76 8.27 -1.76
N PRO A 162 11.33 8.16 -3.02
CA PRO A 162 10.55 9.21 -3.67
C PRO A 162 9.15 9.34 -3.07
N SER A 163 8.52 8.24 -2.69
CA SER A 163 7.18 8.20 -2.09
C SER A 163 7.22 7.43 -0.77
N PHE A 164 6.57 7.95 0.26
CA PHE A 164 6.54 7.31 1.58
C PHE A 164 5.36 7.75 2.42
N ILE A 165 5.05 6.95 3.44
CA ILE A 165 4.04 7.25 4.45
C ILE A 165 4.66 7.33 5.85
N ILE A 166 4.05 8.16 6.70
CA ILE A 166 4.34 8.26 8.14
C ILE A 166 2.99 8.21 8.86
N TYR A 167 2.75 7.12 9.61
CA TYR A 167 1.52 6.91 10.36
C TYR A 167 1.83 6.77 11.85
N PRO A 168 1.74 7.85 12.63
CA PRO A 168 2.03 7.82 14.06
C PRO A 168 0.97 7.03 14.84
N ILE A 169 1.42 6.40 15.93
CA ILE A 169 0.63 5.51 16.78
C ILE A 169 0.53 6.14 18.17
N PHE A 170 -0.69 6.46 18.57
CA PHE A 170 -0.98 7.11 19.84
C PHE A 170 -1.90 6.25 20.70
N ILE A 171 -1.61 6.21 22.00
CA ILE A 171 -2.52 5.73 23.04
C ILE A 171 -2.63 6.84 24.10
N ASP A 172 -3.86 7.27 24.39
CA ASP A 172 -4.14 8.29 25.41
C ASP A 172 -3.28 9.55 25.25
N LYS A 173 -3.18 10.07 24.01
CA LYS A 173 -2.37 11.23 23.62
C LYS A 173 -0.85 11.02 23.71
N ILE A 174 -0.41 9.81 24.01
CA ILE A 174 0.99 9.44 24.14
C ILE A 174 1.43 8.76 22.84
N CYS A 175 2.40 9.34 22.13
CA CYS A 175 3.00 8.68 20.97
C CYS A 175 3.84 7.48 21.42
N LEU A 176 3.57 6.31 20.85
CA LEU A 176 4.32 5.07 21.09
C LEU A 176 5.33 4.80 19.98
N GLY A 177 5.14 5.40 18.84
CA GLY A 177 5.95 5.19 17.66
C GLY A 177 5.21 5.56 16.39
N LEU A 178 5.63 5.02 15.28
CA LEU A 178 4.99 5.21 13.99
C LEU A 178 5.21 4.00 13.06
N PHE A 179 4.31 3.80 12.13
CA PHE A 179 4.58 3.04 10.91
C PHE A 179 5.22 3.95 9.88
N TYR A 180 6.26 3.43 9.26
CA TYR A 180 6.88 3.96 8.06
C TYR A 180 6.76 2.94 6.94
N ALA A 181 6.46 3.39 5.73
CA ALA A 181 6.57 2.56 4.55
C ALA A 181 6.92 3.42 3.33
N ASP A 182 7.55 2.80 2.33
CA ASP A 182 7.95 3.51 1.11
C ASP A 182 7.70 2.70 -0.16
N LYS A 183 7.72 3.44 -1.27
CA LYS A 183 7.76 2.92 -2.64
C LYS A 183 8.90 3.57 -3.40
N GLU A 184 9.60 2.78 -4.22
CA GLU A 184 10.71 3.27 -5.05
C GLU A 184 10.27 3.93 -6.33
N ASN A 185 9.13 3.51 -6.84
CA ASN A 185 8.61 4.03 -8.08
C ASN A 185 7.52 5.05 -7.78
N GLU A 186 7.45 6.09 -8.62
CA GLU A 186 6.30 6.97 -8.75
C GLU A 186 5.12 6.11 -9.26
N GLY A 187 4.51 5.38 -8.35
CA GLY A 187 3.31 4.62 -8.65
C GLY A 187 2.06 5.48 -8.46
N PRO A 188 0.90 5.01 -8.90
CA PRO A 188 -0.35 5.70 -8.59
C PRO A 188 -0.46 5.90 -7.08
N PRO A 189 -1.04 7.02 -6.63
CA PRO A 189 -1.29 7.27 -5.22
C PRO A 189 -2.09 6.11 -4.63
N ILE A 190 -1.87 5.82 -3.34
CA ILE A 190 -2.64 4.78 -2.64
C ILE A 190 -4.11 5.20 -2.65
N PRO A 191 -5.03 4.39 -3.20
CA PRO A 191 -6.44 4.72 -3.25
C PRO A 191 -7.01 4.98 -1.85
N GLU A 192 -8.00 5.86 -1.74
CA GLU A 192 -8.57 6.26 -0.45
C GLU A 192 -9.16 5.08 0.33
N ASP A 193 -9.78 4.13 -0.36
CA ASP A 193 -10.29 2.90 0.25
C ASP A 193 -9.17 2.05 0.86
N GLN A 194 -8.00 2.01 0.23
CA GLN A 194 -6.82 1.34 0.78
C GLN A 194 -6.24 2.08 1.99
N LEU A 195 -6.30 3.42 2.04
CA LEU A 195 -5.87 4.17 3.23
C LEU A 195 -6.67 3.80 4.48
N ASN A 196 -7.93 3.38 4.33
CA ASN A 196 -8.72 2.89 5.45
C ASN A 196 -8.15 1.59 6.03
N PHE A 197 -7.58 0.69 5.23
CA PHE A 197 -6.89 -0.50 5.74
C PHE A 197 -5.68 -0.14 6.61
N MET A 198 -4.93 0.91 6.26
CA MET A 198 -3.83 1.40 7.09
C MET A 198 -4.32 1.84 8.48
N LYS A 199 -5.46 2.53 8.54
CA LYS A 199 -6.07 2.95 9.82
C LYS A 199 -6.54 1.74 10.64
N ILE A 200 -7.11 0.74 9.99
CA ILE A 200 -7.55 -0.50 10.64
C ILE A 200 -6.33 -1.23 11.24
N LEU A 201 -5.27 -1.44 10.47
CA LEU A 201 -4.04 -2.11 10.93
C LEU A 201 -3.40 -1.35 12.11
N ARG A 202 -3.36 -0.01 12.06
CA ARG A 202 -2.92 0.81 13.20
C ARG A 202 -3.79 0.58 14.43
N ASN A 203 -5.11 0.54 14.27
CA ASN A 203 -6.03 0.34 15.39
C ASN A 203 -5.88 -1.06 16.00
N GLN A 204 -5.66 -2.11 15.19
CA GLN A 204 -5.38 -3.45 15.67
C GLN A 204 -4.08 -3.50 16.50
N LEU A 205 -3.02 -2.82 16.05
CA LEU A 205 -1.81 -2.69 16.86
C LEU A 205 -2.07 -1.97 18.20
N ILE A 206 -2.87 -0.91 18.19
CA ILE A 206 -3.24 -0.19 19.41
C ILE A 206 -4.00 -1.11 20.39
N ILE A 207 -4.93 -1.93 19.89
CA ILE A 207 -5.65 -2.91 20.70
C ILE A 207 -4.67 -3.94 21.28
N ALA A 208 -3.79 -4.50 20.46
CA ALA A 208 -2.78 -5.46 20.89
C ALA A 208 -1.89 -4.92 22.01
N ILE A 209 -1.40 -3.68 21.86
CA ILE A 209 -0.56 -3.04 22.87
C ILE A 209 -1.33 -2.81 24.17
N LYS A 210 -2.61 -2.45 24.09
CA LYS A 210 -3.45 -2.27 25.28
C LYS A 210 -3.66 -3.59 26.02
N GLN A 211 -3.95 -4.68 25.29
CA GLN A 211 -4.13 -6.01 25.86
C GLN A 211 -2.84 -6.57 26.48
N SER A 212 -1.69 -6.38 25.83
CA SER A 212 -0.39 -6.87 26.33
C SER A 212 0.12 -6.15 27.59
N ARG A 213 -0.55 -5.09 28.04
CA ARG A 213 -0.24 -4.34 29.27
C ARG A 213 -1.10 -4.74 30.47
N LEU A 214 -2.10 -5.60 30.24
CA LEU A 214 -2.93 -6.20 31.29
C LEU A 214 -2.29 -7.45 31.84
#